data_5da4208b36f9999010621c1042196c76
#
_entry.id   5da4208b36f9999010621c1042196c76
#
_cell.length_a   1.000
_cell.length_b   1.000
_cell.length_c   1.000
_cell.angle_alpha   90.00
_cell.angle_beta   90.00
_cell.angle_gamma   90.00
#
_symmetry.space_group_name_H-M   'P 1'
#
loop_
_entity.id
_entity.type
_entity.pdbx_description
1 polymer ?
#
loop_
_entity_poly.entity_id
_entity_poly.type
_entity_poly.pdbx_seq_one_letter_code
_entity_poly.pdbx_strand_id
1 'polypeptide(L)'
;MIDRLQPKYHIGDHDFSIQYMSRNGSSSMPRPHEHPYFELYYLLNGERVYFMDDNVFTVKKGDLMIVNPHELHSTASSDKLIFERVLIGFSRTFIEQGDPGVANLLDHGTSRLVRIPLKHQPEIERLLHSMLAECQTVQTHYSSLVRSLMNELLIRLHRIETTLQSQTHEYEHPMHQKISEIAQYIKSNFHEKLTLEQVAKQFYISPSYLSRVFTRLTGFHFREYVQVVRIREAQKMLLSSRESVQIISEQAGFEHIAHFNKTFKKIAGTTPLQYRKRHG
;
A
#
# COMPACT_ATOMS: atom_id res chain seq x y z
N MET A 1 10.87 -20.41 -16.66
CA MET A 1 9.95 -20.61 -15.51
C MET A 1 8.57 -20.21 -16.04
N ILE A 2 7.56 -21.03 -15.88
CA ILE A 2 6.19 -20.78 -16.41
C ILE A 2 5.48 -19.92 -15.34
N ASP A 3 4.72 -18.92 -15.78
CA ASP A 3 3.85 -18.15 -14.89
C ASP A 3 2.93 -19.11 -14.12
N ARG A 4 2.97 -19.03 -12.79
CA ARG A 4 2.09 -19.79 -11.88
C ARG A 4 1.27 -18.81 -11.06
N LEU A 5 0.03 -18.62 -11.44
CA LEU A 5 -0.97 -17.91 -10.66
C LEU A 5 -1.85 -18.96 -9.99
N GLN A 6 -1.68 -19.14 -8.69
CA GLN A 6 -2.60 -19.97 -7.92
C GLN A 6 -3.91 -19.20 -7.67
N PRO A 7 -5.04 -19.91 -7.48
CA PRO A 7 -6.27 -19.28 -7.05
C PRO A 7 -6.05 -18.46 -5.79
N LYS A 8 -6.82 -17.39 -5.64
CA LYS A 8 -6.91 -16.67 -4.37
C LYS A 8 -7.89 -17.42 -3.48
N TYR A 9 -7.41 -17.95 -2.37
CA TYR A 9 -8.23 -18.64 -1.38
C TYR A 9 -8.83 -17.63 -0.41
N HIS A 10 -10.06 -17.90 0.07
CA HIS A 10 -10.79 -17.01 0.97
C HIS A 10 -11.35 -17.79 2.17
N ILE A 11 -11.42 -17.12 3.31
CA ILE A 11 -12.15 -17.54 4.51
C ILE A 11 -13.13 -16.42 4.85
N GLY A 12 -14.42 -16.71 4.96
CA GLY A 12 -15.48 -15.72 5.18
C GLY A 12 -15.67 -14.76 3.99
N ASP A 13 -16.60 -13.83 4.15
CA ASP A 13 -16.84 -12.76 3.18
C ASP A 13 -15.80 -11.63 3.38
N HIS A 14 -14.63 -11.79 2.78
CA HIS A 14 -13.49 -10.86 2.88
C HIS A 14 -12.73 -10.82 4.22
N ASP A 15 -12.94 -11.78 5.12
CA ASP A 15 -12.25 -11.81 6.42
C ASP A 15 -10.76 -12.16 6.28
N PHE A 16 -10.46 -13.13 5.42
CA PHE A 16 -9.10 -13.55 5.11
C PHE A 16 -8.97 -14.00 3.66
N SER A 17 -7.83 -13.70 3.08
CA SER A 17 -7.47 -14.23 1.75
C SER A 17 -5.97 -14.48 1.66
N ILE A 18 -5.57 -15.51 0.91
CA ILE A 18 -4.16 -15.81 0.63
C ILE A 18 -3.97 -16.23 -0.81
N GLN A 19 -2.88 -15.79 -1.43
CA GLN A 19 -2.54 -16.11 -2.81
C GLN A 19 -1.03 -16.24 -3.00
N TYR A 20 -0.60 -17.32 -3.64
CA TYR A 20 0.74 -17.43 -4.19
C TYR A 20 0.75 -17.01 -5.66
N MET A 21 1.80 -16.31 -6.07
CA MET A 21 2.03 -15.93 -7.46
C MET A 21 3.52 -16.03 -7.80
N SER A 22 3.82 -16.67 -8.94
CA SER A 22 5.12 -16.60 -9.61
C SER A 22 4.92 -16.04 -11.00
N ARG A 23 5.71 -15.04 -11.37
CA ARG A 23 5.66 -14.44 -12.71
C ARG A 23 7.05 -14.26 -13.32
N ASN A 24 7.09 -14.40 -14.64
CA ASN A 24 8.24 -14.06 -15.47
C ASN A 24 7.80 -13.00 -16.49
N GLY A 25 8.44 -11.86 -16.48
CA GLY A 25 8.13 -10.72 -17.34
C GLY A 25 7.71 -9.46 -16.57
N SER A 26 7.56 -8.37 -17.30
CA SER A 26 7.11 -7.10 -16.72
C SER A 26 5.67 -7.23 -16.23
N SER A 27 5.46 -6.87 -14.99
CA SER A 27 4.15 -6.90 -14.35
C SER A 27 4.04 -5.75 -13.37
N SER A 28 3.17 -4.81 -13.68
CA SER A 28 2.85 -3.68 -12.80
C SER A 28 1.36 -3.66 -12.55
N MET A 29 0.97 -3.14 -11.41
CA MET A 29 -0.45 -2.86 -11.18
C MET A 29 -0.94 -1.86 -12.23
N PRO A 30 -2.11 -2.08 -12.83
CA PRO A 30 -2.64 -1.16 -13.85
C PRO A 30 -2.93 0.22 -13.29
N ARG A 31 -3.28 0.31 -12.00
CA ARG A 31 -3.50 1.57 -11.26
C ARG A 31 -3.23 1.35 -9.77
N PRO A 32 -2.73 2.38 -9.07
CA PRO A 32 -2.72 2.40 -7.61
C PRO A 32 -4.14 2.23 -7.06
N HIS A 33 -4.27 1.53 -5.93
CA HIS A 33 -5.55 1.27 -5.29
C HIS A 33 -5.42 1.27 -3.76
N GLU A 34 -6.55 1.27 -3.09
CA GLU A 34 -6.70 1.09 -1.65
C GLU A 34 -7.80 0.06 -1.37
N HIS A 35 -7.77 -0.53 -0.21
CA HIS A 35 -8.77 -1.51 0.23
C HIS A 35 -9.01 -1.42 1.75
N PRO A 36 -10.18 -1.87 2.27
CA PRO A 36 -10.55 -1.71 3.68
C PRO A 36 -9.97 -2.79 4.61
N TYR A 37 -8.99 -3.55 4.21
CA TYR A 37 -8.37 -4.63 4.96
C TYR A 37 -6.86 -4.47 5.00
N PHE A 38 -6.21 -5.13 5.95
CA PHE A 38 -4.74 -5.22 6.02
C PHE A 38 -4.21 -6.12 4.92
N GLU A 39 -3.03 -5.78 4.38
CA GLU A 39 -2.34 -6.61 3.41
C GLU A 39 -0.91 -6.89 3.87
N LEU A 40 -0.49 -8.15 3.77
CA LEU A 40 0.89 -8.58 3.90
C LEU A 40 1.37 -9.09 2.54
N TYR A 41 2.41 -8.48 2.02
CA TYR A 41 3.05 -8.88 0.77
C TYR A 41 4.46 -9.38 1.07
N TYR A 42 4.68 -10.70 1.05
CA TYR A 42 5.99 -11.30 1.25
C TYR A 42 6.62 -11.70 -0.07
N LEU A 43 7.85 -11.26 -0.33
CA LEU A 43 8.58 -11.59 -1.54
C LEU A 43 9.47 -12.81 -1.33
N LEU A 44 9.05 -13.96 -1.89
CA LEU A 44 9.79 -15.22 -1.84
C LEU A 44 11.02 -15.22 -2.75
N ASN A 45 10.93 -14.53 -3.90
CA ASN A 45 12.03 -14.45 -4.86
C ASN A 45 11.89 -13.21 -5.74
N GLY A 46 13.04 -12.70 -6.23
CA GLY A 46 13.09 -11.57 -7.14
C GLY A 46 13.17 -10.20 -6.46
N GLU A 47 12.65 -9.20 -7.16
CA GLU A 47 12.64 -7.80 -6.69
C GLU A 47 11.42 -7.06 -7.26
N ARG A 48 10.85 -6.18 -6.45
CA ARG A 48 9.69 -5.35 -6.84
C ARG A 48 9.89 -3.91 -6.40
N VAL A 49 9.29 -2.99 -7.13
CA VAL A 49 9.13 -1.61 -6.70
C VAL A 49 7.74 -1.44 -6.10
N TYR A 50 7.67 -0.87 -4.92
CA TYR A 50 6.43 -0.56 -4.21
C TYR A 50 6.33 0.94 -4.00
N PHE A 51 5.18 1.54 -4.28
CA PHE A 51 4.88 2.92 -3.91
C PHE A 51 3.77 2.93 -2.87
N MET A 52 4.02 3.54 -1.73
CA MET A 52 3.10 3.60 -0.60
C MET A 52 3.49 4.73 0.35
N ASP A 53 2.49 5.45 0.90
CA ASP A 53 2.70 6.58 1.81
C ASP A 53 3.76 7.57 1.30
N ASP A 54 3.61 7.97 0.02
CA ASP A 54 4.48 8.92 -0.69
C ASP A 54 5.95 8.49 -0.81
N ASN A 55 6.26 7.21 -0.54
CA ASN A 55 7.59 6.64 -0.63
C ASN A 55 7.68 5.52 -1.67
N VAL A 56 8.82 5.45 -2.34
CA VAL A 56 9.18 4.37 -3.26
C VAL A 56 10.12 3.41 -2.55
N PHE A 57 9.71 2.16 -2.47
CA PHE A 57 10.46 1.08 -1.81
C PHE A 57 10.99 0.09 -2.84
N THR A 58 12.21 -0.39 -2.65
CA THR A 58 12.70 -1.60 -3.32
C THR A 58 12.46 -2.79 -2.38
N VAL A 59 11.58 -3.69 -2.79
CA VAL A 59 11.25 -4.92 -2.05
C VAL A 59 12.04 -6.05 -2.64
N LYS A 60 12.82 -6.76 -1.82
CA LYS A 60 13.70 -7.87 -2.20
C LYS A 60 13.24 -9.19 -1.58
N LYS A 61 13.82 -10.28 -2.04
CA LYS A 61 13.62 -11.60 -1.42
C LYS A 61 13.76 -11.54 0.10
N GLY A 62 12.78 -12.07 0.81
CA GLY A 62 12.71 -12.10 2.26
C GLY A 62 12.12 -10.83 2.89
N ASP A 63 11.81 -9.81 2.11
CA ASP A 63 11.13 -8.61 2.60
C ASP A 63 9.63 -8.83 2.69
N LEU A 64 9.02 -8.15 3.66
CA LEU A 64 7.57 -8.10 3.87
C LEU A 64 7.10 -6.64 3.83
N MET A 65 6.13 -6.35 2.97
CA MET A 65 5.36 -5.11 3.02
C MET A 65 4.12 -5.32 3.88
N ILE A 66 3.88 -4.40 4.80
CA ILE A 66 2.65 -4.31 5.59
C ILE A 66 1.88 -3.08 5.10
N VAL A 67 0.66 -3.29 4.60
CA VAL A 67 -0.23 -2.24 4.11
C VAL A 67 -1.44 -2.17 5.02
N ASN A 68 -1.70 -0.98 5.58
CA ASN A 68 -2.85 -0.74 6.43
C ASN A 68 -4.13 -0.52 5.59
N PRO A 69 -5.32 -0.69 6.19
CA PRO A 69 -6.58 -0.35 5.54
C PRO A 69 -6.58 1.08 5.00
N HIS A 70 -7.15 1.25 3.80
CA HIS A 70 -7.28 2.54 3.11
C HIS A 70 -5.94 3.23 2.75
N GLU A 71 -4.83 2.50 2.81
CA GLU A 71 -3.54 3.02 2.35
C GLU A 71 -3.39 2.84 0.84
N LEU A 72 -3.12 3.97 0.17
CA LEU A 72 -2.93 3.99 -1.28
C LEU A 72 -1.57 3.40 -1.63
N HIS A 73 -1.57 2.36 -2.44
CA HIS A 73 -0.34 1.69 -2.83
C HIS A 73 -0.37 1.17 -4.28
N SER A 74 0.82 0.93 -4.80
CA SER A 74 1.01 0.28 -6.09
C SER A 74 2.29 -0.56 -6.13
N THR A 75 2.34 -1.53 -7.04
CA THR A 75 3.55 -2.30 -7.32
C THR A 75 3.91 -2.23 -8.79
N ALA A 76 5.21 -2.13 -9.06
CA ALA A 76 5.77 -2.14 -10.39
C ALA A 76 6.93 -3.15 -10.50
N SER A 77 7.24 -3.54 -11.74
CA SER A 77 8.47 -4.31 -11.99
C SER A 77 9.70 -3.47 -11.68
N SER A 78 10.69 -4.12 -11.09
CA SER A 78 12.08 -3.65 -11.10
C SER A 78 12.75 -4.06 -12.42
N ASP A 79 14.06 -3.91 -12.49
CA ASP A 79 14.87 -4.45 -13.60
C ASP A 79 14.94 -6.00 -13.58
N LYS A 80 14.56 -6.63 -12.46
CA LYS A 80 14.40 -8.08 -12.34
C LYS A 80 12.99 -8.48 -12.73
N LEU A 81 12.86 -9.22 -13.81
CA LEU A 81 11.58 -9.59 -14.39
C LEU A 81 10.93 -10.83 -13.74
N ILE A 82 11.67 -11.59 -12.93
CA ILE A 82 11.16 -12.78 -12.25
C ILE A 82 10.87 -12.44 -10.80
N PHE A 83 9.67 -12.78 -10.32
CA PHE A 83 9.34 -12.67 -8.91
C PHE A 83 8.36 -13.76 -8.47
N GLU A 84 8.45 -14.10 -7.19
CA GLU A 84 7.52 -14.98 -6.49
C GLU A 84 7.08 -14.32 -5.20
N ARG A 85 5.77 -14.35 -4.91
CA ARG A 85 5.20 -13.72 -3.71
C ARG A 85 4.10 -14.55 -3.09
N VAL A 86 3.90 -14.33 -1.78
CA VAL A 86 2.65 -14.62 -1.09
C VAL A 86 1.99 -13.31 -0.72
N LEU A 87 0.69 -13.20 -1.01
CA LEU A 87 -0.14 -12.07 -0.64
C LEU A 87 -1.23 -12.54 0.32
N ILE A 88 -1.33 -11.89 1.48
CA ILE A 88 -2.38 -12.13 2.47
C ILE A 88 -3.17 -10.84 2.63
N GLY A 89 -4.49 -10.92 2.49
CA GLY A 89 -5.42 -9.86 2.89
C GLY A 89 -6.25 -10.34 4.07
N PHE A 90 -6.43 -9.50 5.12
CA PHE A 90 -7.22 -9.90 6.28
C PHE A 90 -7.89 -8.72 6.97
N SER A 91 -9.05 -8.97 7.56
CA SER A 91 -9.76 -8.01 8.40
C SER A 91 -9.22 -8.02 9.84
N ARG A 92 -9.36 -6.91 10.56
CA ARG A 92 -9.08 -6.87 12.01
C ARG A 92 -9.90 -7.93 12.75
N THR A 93 -11.17 -8.05 12.41
CA THR A 93 -12.09 -9.01 13.03
C THR A 93 -11.63 -10.45 12.91
N PHE A 94 -10.98 -10.81 11.79
CA PHE A 94 -10.41 -12.15 11.61
C PHE A 94 -9.38 -12.49 12.69
N ILE A 95 -8.55 -11.52 13.08
CA ILE A 95 -7.52 -11.69 14.13
C ILE A 95 -8.17 -11.67 15.52
N GLU A 96 -9.11 -10.76 15.78
CA GLU A 96 -9.82 -10.62 17.07
C GLU A 96 -10.59 -11.89 17.46
N GLN A 97 -11.16 -12.62 16.51
CA GLN A 97 -11.82 -13.89 16.74
C GLN A 97 -10.87 -15.00 17.24
N GLY A 98 -9.56 -14.84 17.04
CA GLY A 98 -8.54 -15.75 17.57
C GLY A 98 -7.96 -15.24 18.88
N ASP A 99 -7.37 -14.06 18.85
CA ASP A 99 -6.75 -13.41 20.02
C ASP A 99 -6.85 -11.88 19.90
N PRO A 100 -7.72 -11.23 20.70
CA PRO A 100 -7.83 -9.76 20.70
C PRO A 100 -6.53 -9.05 21.07
N GLY A 101 -5.67 -9.69 21.88
CA GLY A 101 -4.37 -9.13 22.26
C GLY A 101 -3.42 -9.04 21.06
N VAL A 102 -3.46 -10.02 20.17
CA VAL A 102 -2.69 -9.99 18.90
C VAL A 102 -3.22 -8.93 17.95
N ALA A 103 -4.54 -8.70 17.91
CA ALA A 103 -5.11 -7.65 17.09
C ALA A 103 -4.60 -6.24 17.47
N ASN A 104 -4.25 -6.01 18.74
CA ASN A 104 -3.66 -4.72 19.16
C ASN A 104 -2.27 -4.45 18.56
N LEU A 105 -1.57 -5.48 18.07
CA LEU A 105 -0.30 -5.29 17.35
C LEU A 105 -0.49 -4.54 16.04
N LEU A 106 -1.70 -4.55 15.47
CA LEU A 106 -2.06 -3.82 14.26
C LEU A 106 -2.20 -2.32 14.48
N ASP A 107 -2.37 -1.87 15.74
CA ASP A 107 -2.55 -0.45 16.08
C ASP A 107 -1.23 0.32 16.13
N HIS A 108 -0.09 -0.37 16.12
CA HIS A 108 1.22 0.21 16.44
C HIS A 108 2.09 0.48 15.20
N GLY A 109 1.49 0.74 14.04
CA GLY A 109 2.36 1.02 12.90
C GLY A 109 1.69 1.67 11.70
N THR A 110 2.45 2.52 11.04
CA THR A 110 2.18 2.94 9.66
C THR A 110 2.45 1.77 8.71
N SER A 111 1.89 1.85 7.51
CA SER A 111 2.26 0.95 6.41
C SER A 111 3.77 1.02 6.16
N ARG A 112 4.43 -0.11 6.05
CA ARG A 112 5.90 -0.17 6.09
C ARG A 112 6.51 -1.40 5.43
N LEU A 113 7.78 -1.26 5.08
CA LEU A 113 8.65 -2.35 4.66
C LEU A 113 9.39 -2.93 5.87
N VAL A 114 9.23 -4.24 6.10
CA VAL A 114 9.97 -4.99 7.12
C VAL A 114 11.03 -5.85 6.44
N ARG A 115 12.30 -5.57 6.72
CA ARG A 115 13.45 -6.36 6.28
C ARG A 115 13.65 -7.55 7.21
N ILE A 116 13.15 -8.73 6.85
CA ILE A 116 13.24 -9.91 7.71
C ILE A 116 14.66 -10.48 7.65
N PRO A 117 15.39 -10.57 8.80
CA PRO A 117 16.72 -11.14 8.84
C PRO A 117 16.74 -12.58 8.33
N LEU A 118 17.79 -12.99 7.61
CA LEU A 118 17.93 -14.31 6.99
C LEU A 118 17.61 -15.46 7.94
N LYS A 119 18.02 -15.36 9.21
CA LYS A 119 17.78 -16.40 10.23
C LYS A 119 16.30 -16.63 10.54
N HIS A 120 15.42 -15.66 10.28
CA HIS A 120 13.98 -15.72 10.55
C HIS A 120 13.14 -16.06 9.31
N GLN A 121 13.70 -15.89 8.10
CA GLN A 121 12.97 -16.12 6.85
C GLN A 121 12.41 -17.55 6.72
N PRO A 122 13.16 -18.65 7.04
CA PRO A 122 12.62 -20.00 6.91
C PRO A 122 11.37 -20.25 7.74
N GLU A 123 11.29 -19.62 8.91
CA GLU A 123 10.14 -19.79 9.81
C GLU A 123 8.91 -19.00 9.29
N ILE A 124 9.11 -17.79 8.82
CA ILE A 124 8.05 -17.00 8.18
C ILE A 124 7.53 -17.73 6.94
N GLU A 125 8.43 -18.21 6.08
CA GLU A 125 8.06 -18.96 4.87
C GLU A 125 7.30 -20.24 5.18
N ARG A 126 7.69 -20.96 6.23
CA ARG A 126 6.97 -22.15 6.72
C ARG A 126 5.50 -21.80 7.09
N LEU A 127 5.29 -20.72 7.82
CA LEU A 127 3.93 -20.27 8.18
C LEU A 127 3.09 -19.92 6.94
N LEU A 128 3.67 -19.19 6.00
CA LEU A 128 3.00 -18.83 4.74
C LEU A 128 2.60 -20.06 3.92
N HIS A 129 3.53 -21.02 3.78
CA HIS A 129 3.24 -22.27 3.06
C HIS A 129 2.22 -23.15 3.80
N SER A 130 2.25 -23.20 5.13
CA SER A 130 1.25 -23.93 5.91
C SER A 130 -0.15 -23.33 5.73
N MET A 131 -0.29 -22.01 5.78
CA MET A 131 -1.59 -21.35 5.53
C MET A 131 -2.10 -21.61 4.10
N LEU A 132 -1.21 -21.56 3.09
CA LEU A 132 -1.57 -21.91 1.71
C LEU A 132 -2.07 -23.35 1.60
N ALA A 133 -1.36 -24.31 2.21
CA ALA A 133 -1.72 -25.72 2.16
C ALA A 133 -3.08 -25.99 2.84
N GLU A 134 -3.34 -25.38 3.99
CA GLU A 134 -4.63 -25.49 4.69
C GLU A 134 -5.79 -24.94 3.85
N CYS A 135 -5.60 -23.78 3.21
CA CYS A 135 -6.59 -23.18 2.33
C CYS A 135 -6.81 -23.98 1.04
N GLN A 136 -5.83 -24.77 0.60
CA GLN A 136 -5.97 -25.65 -0.56
C GLN A 136 -6.74 -26.93 -0.25
N THR A 137 -6.49 -27.52 0.92
CA THR A 137 -7.04 -28.83 1.30
C THR A 137 -8.41 -28.73 1.98
N VAL A 138 -8.72 -27.62 2.60
CA VAL A 138 -10.01 -27.28 3.26
C VAL A 138 -10.50 -28.43 4.17
N GLN A 139 -9.62 -28.92 5.03
CA GLN A 139 -9.97 -29.96 6.00
C GLN A 139 -10.79 -29.42 7.19
N THR A 140 -11.35 -30.30 8.00
CA THR A 140 -12.08 -29.90 9.21
C THR A 140 -11.24 -28.97 10.07
N HIS A 141 -11.82 -27.82 10.49
CA HIS A 141 -11.17 -26.77 11.28
C HIS A 141 -10.02 -26.03 10.60
N TYR A 142 -9.86 -26.11 9.27
CA TYR A 142 -8.81 -25.39 8.54
C TYR A 142 -8.81 -23.88 8.83
N SER A 143 -9.98 -23.25 8.91
CA SER A 143 -10.09 -21.81 9.18
C SER A 143 -9.54 -21.41 10.56
N SER A 144 -9.76 -22.26 11.59
CA SER A 144 -9.20 -22.07 12.93
C SER A 144 -7.68 -22.23 12.92
N LEU A 145 -7.17 -23.21 12.17
CA LEU A 145 -5.73 -23.43 12.05
C LEU A 145 -5.06 -22.28 11.30
N VAL A 146 -5.64 -21.82 10.18
CA VAL A 146 -5.14 -20.64 9.44
C VAL A 146 -5.09 -19.41 10.34
N ARG A 147 -6.11 -19.18 11.18
CA ARG A 147 -6.14 -18.07 12.14
C ARG A 147 -5.02 -18.19 13.17
N SER A 148 -4.77 -19.39 13.71
CA SER A 148 -3.68 -19.63 14.66
C SER A 148 -2.30 -19.36 14.03
N LEU A 149 -2.08 -19.83 12.79
CA LEU A 149 -0.86 -19.56 12.02
C LEU A 149 -0.68 -18.07 11.73
N MET A 150 -1.78 -17.35 11.45
CA MET A 150 -1.75 -15.91 11.22
C MET A 150 -1.40 -15.15 12.51
N ASN A 151 -1.95 -15.54 13.66
CA ASN A 151 -1.60 -14.98 14.96
C ASN A 151 -0.11 -15.21 15.28
N GLU A 152 0.40 -16.43 15.05
CA GLU A 152 1.83 -16.73 15.20
C GLU A 152 2.68 -15.82 14.30
N LEU A 153 2.29 -15.65 13.02
CA LEU A 153 3.00 -14.77 12.09
C LEU A 153 3.08 -13.34 12.62
N LEU A 154 1.96 -12.75 13.05
CA LEU A 154 1.92 -11.38 13.58
C LEU A 154 2.78 -11.20 14.83
N ILE A 155 2.74 -12.15 15.76
CA ILE A 155 3.58 -12.12 16.96
C ILE A 155 5.07 -12.17 16.60
N ARG A 156 5.46 -13.03 15.65
CA ARG A 156 6.86 -13.14 15.20
C ARG A 156 7.32 -11.87 14.50
N LEU A 157 6.52 -11.32 13.62
CA LEU A 157 6.81 -10.04 12.96
C LEU A 157 7.03 -8.93 13.98
N HIS A 158 6.15 -8.80 14.97
CA HIS A 158 6.29 -7.81 16.04
C HIS A 158 7.61 -8.01 16.83
N ARG A 159 7.97 -9.24 17.18
CA ARG A 159 9.24 -9.53 17.88
C ARG A 159 10.47 -9.23 17.03
N ILE A 160 10.40 -9.48 15.72
CA ILE A 160 11.48 -9.11 14.79
C ILE A 160 11.62 -7.59 14.75
N GLU A 161 10.53 -6.85 14.59
CA GLU A 161 10.55 -5.39 14.50
C GLU A 161 11.06 -4.73 15.78
N THR A 162 10.65 -5.21 16.96
CA THR A 162 11.14 -4.69 18.25
C THR A 162 12.64 -4.96 18.47
N THR A 163 13.19 -5.99 17.83
CA THR A 163 14.62 -6.31 17.89
C THR A 163 15.43 -5.51 16.87
N LEU A 164 14.83 -5.16 15.74
CA LEU A 164 15.43 -4.31 14.72
C LEU A 164 15.22 -2.85 15.14
N GLN A 165 16.12 -2.29 15.98
CA GLN A 165 16.10 -0.86 16.31
C GLN A 165 15.99 -0.04 15.02
N SER A 166 14.99 0.84 14.96
CA SER A 166 14.67 1.84 13.93
C SER A 166 15.58 1.80 12.69
N GLN A 167 15.27 0.94 11.74
CA GLN A 167 15.96 0.98 10.44
C GLN A 167 15.49 2.25 9.73
N THR A 168 16.38 3.22 9.62
CA THR A 168 16.19 4.36 8.74
C THR A 168 15.98 3.83 7.33
N HIS A 169 15.01 4.39 6.63
CA HIS A 169 14.69 4.06 5.26
C HIS A 169 15.90 4.39 4.37
N GLU A 170 16.75 3.41 4.08
CA GLU A 170 17.77 3.56 3.03
C GLU A 170 17.14 3.33 1.66
N TYR A 171 17.09 4.38 0.86
CA TYR A 171 16.73 4.27 -0.54
C TYR A 171 17.86 3.59 -1.31
N GLU A 172 17.60 2.43 -1.86
CA GLU A 172 18.60 1.65 -2.59
C GLU A 172 18.95 2.24 -3.97
N HIS A 173 18.10 3.12 -4.48
CA HIS A 173 18.31 3.78 -5.77
C HIS A 173 18.07 5.28 -5.64
N PRO A 174 19.00 6.15 -6.10
CA PRO A 174 18.86 7.61 -5.99
C PRO A 174 17.56 8.16 -6.62
N MET A 175 17.05 7.49 -7.66
CA MET A 175 15.81 7.90 -8.30
C MET A 175 14.58 7.55 -7.46
N HIS A 176 14.59 6.47 -6.66
CA HIS A 176 13.51 6.14 -5.72
C HIS A 176 13.42 7.21 -4.64
N GLN A 177 14.55 7.62 -4.07
CA GLN A 177 14.63 8.75 -3.15
C GLN A 177 14.06 10.03 -3.78
N LYS A 178 14.53 10.37 -4.99
CA LYS A 178 14.09 11.60 -5.67
C LYS A 178 12.58 11.59 -5.96
N ILE A 179 12.00 10.49 -6.37
CA ILE A 179 10.55 10.39 -6.59
C ILE A 179 9.78 10.46 -5.27
N SER A 180 10.28 9.88 -4.18
CA SER A 180 9.71 10.03 -2.84
C SER A 180 9.75 11.48 -2.37
N GLU A 181 10.87 12.18 -2.53
CA GLU A 181 11.01 13.61 -2.22
C GLU A 181 10.01 14.46 -3.04
N ILE A 182 9.82 14.14 -4.33
CA ILE A 182 8.83 14.82 -5.17
C ILE A 182 7.41 14.54 -4.68
N ALA A 183 7.07 13.30 -4.33
CA ALA A 183 5.76 12.95 -3.83
C ALA A 183 5.46 13.67 -2.50
N GLN A 184 6.41 13.70 -1.58
CA GLN A 184 6.33 14.45 -0.32
C GLN A 184 6.23 15.97 -0.55
N TYR A 185 6.98 16.52 -1.51
CA TYR A 185 6.86 17.92 -1.91
C TYR A 185 5.44 18.25 -2.41
N ILE A 186 4.87 17.39 -3.26
CA ILE A 186 3.49 17.55 -3.73
C ILE A 186 2.52 17.52 -2.56
N LYS A 187 2.70 16.60 -1.61
CA LYS A 187 1.86 16.47 -0.41
C LYS A 187 1.96 17.69 0.51
N SER A 188 3.12 18.27 0.65
CA SER A 188 3.32 19.48 1.47
C SER A 188 2.81 20.76 0.82
N ASN A 189 2.75 20.82 -0.52
CA ASN A 189 2.40 22.02 -1.29
C ASN A 189 1.12 21.84 -2.15
N PHE A 190 0.25 20.89 -1.79
CA PHE A 190 -0.91 20.51 -2.59
C PHE A 190 -1.88 21.66 -2.87
N HIS A 191 -1.96 22.65 -1.98
CA HIS A 191 -2.80 23.83 -2.10
C HIS A 191 -2.31 24.82 -3.16
N GLU A 192 -1.02 24.74 -3.55
CA GLU A 192 -0.43 25.63 -4.55
C GLU A 192 -0.68 25.15 -5.98
N LYS A 193 -0.41 26.04 -6.94
CA LYS A 193 -0.42 25.66 -8.36
C LYS A 193 0.81 24.83 -8.70
N LEU A 194 0.64 23.49 -8.75
CA LEU A 194 1.71 22.55 -9.09
C LEU A 194 1.62 22.12 -10.55
N THR A 195 2.63 22.50 -11.36
CA THR A 195 2.78 21.98 -12.73
C THR A 195 3.98 21.05 -12.83
N LEU A 196 3.94 20.15 -13.80
CA LEU A 196 5.04 19.21 -14.06
C LEU A 196 6.36 19.96 -14.30
N GLU A 197 6.29 21.08 -15.04
CA GLU A 197 7.44 21.91 -15.41
C GLU A 197 8.06 22.60 -14.19
N GLN A 198 7.23 23.15 -13.30
CA GLN A 198 7.68 23.80 -12.07
C GLN A 198 8.36 22.78 -11.13
N VAL A 199 7.73 21.63 -10.91
CA VAL A 199 8.30 20.59 -10.04
C VAL A 199 9.57 19.99 -10.65
N ALA A 200 9.59 19.72 -11.95
CA ALA A 200 10.78 19.23 -12.63
C ALA A 200 11.97 20.20 -12.49
N LYS A 201 11.71 21.52 -12.64
CA LYS A 201 12.71 22.57 -12.43
C LYS A 201 13.22 22.59 -10.98
N GLN A 202 12.32 22.50 -10.00
CA GLN A 202 12.65 22.47 -8.57
C GLN A 202 13.61 21.31 -8.22
N PHE A 203 13.42 20.15 -8.84
CA PHE A 203 14.22 18.95 -8.58
C PHE A 203 15.35 18.71 -9.59
N TYR A 204 15.65 19.69 -10.44
CA TYR A 204 16.74 19.65 -11.43
C TYR A 204 16.67 18.45 -12.40
N ILE A 205 15.47 18.15 -12.90
CA ILE A 205 15.24 17.09 -13.90
C ILE A 205 14.36 17.60 -15.03
N SER A 206 14.43 16.97 -16.20
CA SER A 206 13.58 17.38 -17.32
C SER A 206 12.11 16.95 -17.09
N PRO A 207 11.12 17.76 -17.52
CA PRO A 207 9.70 17.40 -17.38
C PRO A 207 9.35 16.06 -18.00
N SER A 208 9.86 15.75 -19.18
CA SER A 208 9.61 14.48 -19.87
C SER A 208 10.18 13.30 -19.11
N TYR A 209 11.36 13.44 -18.51
CA TYR A 209 11.97 12.40 -17.68
C TYR A 209 11.17 12.20 -16.38
N LEU A 210 10.82 13.31 -15.69
CA LEU A 210 9.97 13.25 -14.50
C LEU A 210 8.66 12.52 -14.80
N SER A 211 7.92 12.92 -15.83
CA SER A 211 6.65 12.32 -16.20
C SER A 211 6.74 10.80 -16.36
N ARG A 212 7.76 10.34 -17.11
CA ARG A 212 7.98 8.90 -17.37
C ARG A 212 8.34 8.12 -16.11
N VAL A 213 9.30 8.63 -15.33
CA VAL A 213 9.82 7.93 -14.16
C VAL A 213 8.80 7.97 -13.01
N PHE A 214 8.12 9.08 -12.81
CA PHE A 214 7.06 9.22 -11.82
C PHE A 214 5.95 8.19 -12.08
N THR A 215 5.45 8.10 -13.32
CA THR A 215 4.43 7.11 -13.68
C THR A 215 4.94 5.68 -13.50
N ARG A 216 6.18 5.39 -13.89
CA ARG A 216 6.77 4.05 -13.76
C ARG A 216 6.87 3.59 -12.30
N LEU A 217 7.30 4.48 -11.38
CA LEU A 217 7.59 4.13 -9.98
C LEU A 217 6.36 4.25 -9.08
N THR A 218 5.44 5.18 -9.34
CA THR A 218 4.26 5.42 -8.50
C THR A 218 2.98 4.79 -9.05
N GLY A 219 2.93 4.49 -10.34
CA GLY A 219 1.71 4.05 -11.04
C GLY A 219 0.76 5.20 -11.40
N PHE A 220 1.05 6.44 -11.01
CA PHE A 220 0.24 7.63 -11.30
C PHE A 220 0.85 8.50 -12.39
N HIS A 221 0.02 9.09 -13.24
CA HIS A 221 0.42 10.30 -13.93
C HIS A 221 0.54 11.47 -12.94
N PHE A 222 1.50 12.37 -13.16
CA PHE A 222 1.78 13.47 -12.24
C PHE A 222 0.54 14.27 -11.84
N ARG A 223 -0.27 14.71 -12.83
CA ARG A 223 -1.52 15.46 -12.55
C ARG A 223 -2.55 14.65 -11.77
N GLU A 224 -2.63 13.36 -12.04
CA GLU A 224 -3.54 12.45 -11.33
C GLU A 224 -3.13 12.34 -9.87
N TYR A 225 -1.84 12.19 -9.59
CA TYR A 225 -1.33 12.14 -8.23
C TYR A 225 -1.63 13.43 -7.45
N VAL A 226 -1.38 14.61 -8.03
CA VAL A 226 -1.75 15.90 -7.41
C VAL A 226 -3.24 15.94 -7.06
N GLN A 227 -4.12 15.48 -7.96
CA GLN A 227 -5.56 15.42 -7.68
C GLN A 227 -5.90 14.45 -6.55
N VAL A 228 -5.27 13.28 -6.50
CA VAL A 228 -5.48 12.30 -5.43
C VAL A 228 -5.07 12.87 -4.07
N VAL A 229 -3.90 13.49 -3.99
CA VAL A 229 -3.43 14.15 -2.76
C VAL A 229 -4.42 15.22 -2.29
N ARG A 230 -4.84 16.12 -3.20
CA ARG A 230 -5.82 17.18 -2.90
C ARG A 230 -7.16 16.64 -2.37
N ILE A 231 -7.66 15.57 -2.99
CA ILE A 231 -8.93 14.97 -2.55
C ILE A 231 -8.77 14.29 -1.19
N ARG A 232 -7.65 13.62 -0.92
CA ARG A 232 -7.39 13.02 0.39
C ARG A 232 -7.29 14.08 1.49
N GLU A 233 -6.63 15.19 1.24
CA GLU A 233 -6.60 16.30 2.20
C GLU A 233 -7.99 16.93 2.39
N ALA A 234 -8.76 17.09 1.31
CA ALA A 234 -10.15 17.55 1.41
C ALA A 234 -11.04 16.57 2.20
N GLN A 235 -10.84 15.26 2.09
CA GLN A 235 -11.53 14.27 2.91
C GLN A 235 -11.25 14.47 4.40
N LYS A 236 -9.99 14.69 4.79
CA LYS A 236 -9.62 15.02 6.18
C LYS A 236 -10.28 16.30 6.65
N MET A 237 -10.24 17.37 5.86
CA MET A 237 -10.89 18.66 6.19
C MET A 237 -12.40 18.51 6.35
N LEU A 238 -13.06 17.70 5.51
CA LEU A 238 -14.50 17.43 5.61
C LEU A 238 -14.89 16.78 6.93
N LEU A 239 -14.02 15.96 7.52
CA LEU A 239 -14.25 15.25 8.78
C LEU A 239 -13.82 16.07 10.01
N SER A 240 -12.78 16.89 9.88
CA SER A 240 -12.22 17.65 11.00
C SER A 240 -12.80 19.05 11.17
N SER A 241 -13.58 19.54 10.19
CA SER A 241 -14.14 20.90 10.23
C SER A 241 -15.60 20.95 9.80
N ARG A 242 -16.29 22.06 10.16
CA ARG A 242 -17.65 22.37 9.69
C ARG A 242 -17.66 23.36 8.52
N GLU A 243 -16.50 23.65 7.93
CA GLU A 243 -16.40 24.58 6.81
C GLU A 243 -17.25 24.14 5.62
N SER A 244 -17.65 25.12 4.79
CA SER A 244 -18.41 24.84 3.59
C SER A 244 -17.56 24.03 2.58
N VAL A 245 -18.23 23.24 1.74
CA VAL A 245 -17.56 22.47 0.68
C VAL A 245 -16.79 23.40 -0.27
N GLN A 246 -17.26 24.64 -0.45
CA GLN A 246 -16.58 25.63 -1.26
C GLN A 246 -15.24 26.04 -0.65
N ILE A 247 -15.21 26.39 0.64
CA ILE A 247 -13.97 26.77 1.36
C ILE A 247 -12.99 25.60 1.33
N ILE A 248 -13.43 24.38 1.63
CA ILE A 248 -12.57 23.19 1.57
C ILE A 248 -12.02 22.96 0.17
N SER A 249 -12.81 23.21 -0.89
CA SER A 249 -12.34 23.05 -2.26
C SER A 249 -11.21 24.04 -2.60
N GLU A 250 -11.32 25.27 -2.13
CA GLU A 250 -10.31 26.33 -2.30
C GLU A 250 -9.04 26.00 -1.50
N GLN A 251 -9.16 25.62 -0.24
CA GLN A 251 -8.05 25.18 0.62
C GLN A 251 -7.34 23.94 0.07
N ALA A 252 -8.08 23.03 -0.57
CA ALA A 252 -7.52 21.88 -1.25
C ALA A 252 -6.85 22.21 -2.62
N GLY A 253 -6.78 23.49 -3.00
CA GLY A 253 -6.08 23.97 -4.18
C GLY A 253 -6.87 23.83 -5.49
N PHE A 254 -8.21 23.75 -5.44
CA PHE A 254 -9.05 23.76 -6.64
C PHE A 254 -9.53 25.19 -6.95
N GLU A 255 -9.29 25.64 -8.17
CA GLU A 255 -9.75 26.96 -8.66
C GLU A 255 -11.27 27.00 -8.86
N HIS A 256 -11.91 25.85 -9.16
CA HIS A 256 -13.33 25.77 -9.47
C HIS A 256 -13.99 24.62 -8.73
N ILE A 257 -15.05 24.92 -7.98
CA ILE A 257 -15.83 23.96 -7.21
C ILE A 257 -16.47 22.84 -8.07
N ALA A 258 -16.85 23.16 -9.30
CA ALA A 258 -17.38 22.15 -10.22
C ALA A 258 -16.33 21.07 -10.56
N HIS A 259 -15.06 21.47 -10.78
CA HIS A 259 -13.96 20.56 -11.01
C HIS A 259 -13.64 19.74 -9.73
N PHE A 260 -13.64 20.38 -8.57
CA PHE A 260 -13.53 19.69 -7.27
C PHE A 260 -14.58 18.60 -7.10
N ASN A 261 -15.87 18.93 -7.22
CA ASN A 261 -16.96 17.98 -7.03
C ASN A 261 -16.85 16.78 -7.98
N LYS A 262 -16.55 17.01 -9.25
CA LYS A 262 -16.34 15.96 -10.25
C LYS A 262 -15.15 15.05 -9.87
N THR A 263 -14.02 15.66 -9.48
CA THR A 263 -12.80 14.93 -9.10
C THR A 263 -13.01 14.16 -7.79
N PHE A 264 -13.64 14.79 -6.80
CA PHE A 264 -13.97 14.15 -5.53
C PHE A 264 -14.85 12.91 -5.74
N LYS A 265 -15.94 13.03 -6.51
CA LYS A 265 -16.81 11.90 -6.82
C LYS A 265 -16.08 10.79 -7.58
N LYS A 266 -15.17 11.15 -8.50
CA LYS A 266 -14.35 10.17 -9.25
C LYS A 266 -13.42 9.38 -8.34
N ILE A 267 -12.80 10.03 -7.34
CA ILE A 267 -11.78 9.42 -6.48
C ILE A 267 -12.42 8.77 -5.24
N ALA A 268 -13.33 9.47 -4.57
CA ALA A 268 -13.96 9.01 -3.32
C ALA A 268 -15.26 8.19 -3.53
N GLY A 269 -15.72 8.02 -4.77
CA GLY A 269 -16.93 7.27 -5.12
C GLY A 269 -18.24 7.96 -4.72
N THR A 270 -18.20 9.08 -3.98
CA THR A 270 -19.37 9.79 -3.46
C THR A 270 -19.17 11.31 -3.51
N THR A 271 -20.22 12.10 -3.28
CA THR A 271 -20.09 13.55 -3.23
C THR A 271 -19.48 14.02 -1.89
N PRO A 272 -18.84 15.22 -1.82
CA PRO A 272 -18.26 15.74 -0.58
C PRO A 272 -19.26 15.81 0.58
N LEU A 273 -20.49 16.25 0.32
CA LEU A 273 -21.55 16.33 1.35
C LEU A 273 -21.98 14.93 1.84
N GLN A 274 -22.11 13.97 0.93
CA GLN A 274 -22.44 12.58 1.30
C GLN A 274 -21.28 11.95 2.07
N TYR A 275 -20.02 12.24 1.69
CA TYR A 275 -18.83 11.76 2.40
C TYR A 275 -18.84 12.27 3.84
N ARG A 276 -19.01 13.57 4.07
CA ARG A 276 -19.14 14.17 5.41
C ARG A 276 -20.25 13.52 6.23
N LYS A 277 -21.44 13.29 5.62
CA LYS A 277 -22.59 12.70 6.34
C LYS A 277 -22.37 11.23 6.75
N ARG A 278 -21.55 10.49 6.00
CA ARG A 278 -21.33 9.05 6.25
C ARG A 278 -20.22 8.79 7.24
N HIS A 279 -19.24 9.68 7.34
CA HIS A 279 -18.01 9.45 8.08
C HIS A 279 -17.73 10.52 9.16
N GLY A 280 -18.55 11.60 9.24
CA GLY A 280 -18.43 12.69 10.22
C GLY A 280 -19.49 12.69 11.28
#